data_0ed1d3b3fafcadf9e4a97de4b1a0f6ab
#
_entry.id   0ed1d3b3fafcadf9e4a97de4b1a0f6ab
#
_cell.length_a   1.000
_cell.length_b   1.000
_cell.length_c   1.000
_cell.angle_alpha   90.00
_cell.angle_beta   90.00
_cell.angle_gamma   90.00
#
_symmetry.space_group_name_H-M   'P 1'
#
loop_
_entity.id
_entity.type
_entity.pdbx_description
1 polymer ?
#
loop_
_entity_poly.entity_id
_entity_poly.type
_entity_poly.pdbx_seq_one_letter_code
_entity_poly.pdbx_strand_id
1 'polypeptide(L)'
;MNNYIDVEGTAKNINDALEKAVEKAVAELGLAREAITYELIDQKKNGFLGLGDKTAVVRVFYEAGAASRTENFLKGLFERMSVQADMKIEEEEGRVNVTLEGDDMGIIIGRRGETLDAIQYITALAVNRGEEKFVKVAINSENYREKREEYLK
;
A
#
# COMPACT_ATOMS: atom_id res chain seq x y z
N MET A 1 9.41 -1.50 8.90
CA MET A 1 8.71 -2.79 9.00
C MET A 1 8.73 -3.45 7.63
N ASN A 2 9.41 -4.57 7.50
CA ASN A 2 9.44 -5.25 6.22
C ASN A 2 8.09 -5.92 5.98
N ASN A 3 7.40 -5.51 4.95
CA ASN A 3 6.20 -6.20 4.49
C ASN A 3 6.60 -7.41 3.65
N TYR A 4 5.77 -8.43 3.63
CA TYR A 4 5.99 -9.58 2.77
C TYR A 4 4.67 -10.05 2.15
N ILE A 5 4.80 -10.72 1.00
CA ILE A 5 3.74 -11.49 0.38
C ILE A 5 4.27 -12.88 0.03
N ASP A 6 3.42 -13.87 0.09
CA ASP A 6 3.73 -15.24 -0.35
C ASP A 6 3.12 -15.45 -1.73
N VAL A 7 3.93 -15.88 -2.68
CA VAL A 7 3.55 -16.04 -4.09
C VAL A 7 3.99 -17.40 -4.60
N GLU A 8 3.14 -18.02 -5.40
CA GLU A 8 3.41 -19.32 -6.02
C GLU A 8 3.74 -19.17 -7.51
N GLY A 9 4.76 -19.88 -7.94
CA GLY A 9 5.11 -20.06 -9.35
C GLY A 9 5.20 -21.54 -9.70
N THR A 10 4.76 -21.90 -10.88
CA THR A 10 4.77 -23.29 -11.37
C THR A 10 5.49 -23.39 -12.70
N ALA A 11 6.42 -24.34 -12.80
CA ALA A 11 7.19 -24.63 -14.02
C ALA A 11 7.73 -26.07 -14.00
N LYS A 12 8.35 -26.49 -15.09
CA LYS A 12 8.93 -27.84 -15.21
C LYS A 12 10.08 -28.11 -14.26
N ASN A 13 10.82 -27.07 -13.89
CA ASN A 13 11.89 -27.17 -12.89
C ASN A 13 11.70 -26.10 -11.80
N ILE A 14 12.36 -26.32 -10.67
CA ILE A 14 12.18 -25.47 -9.49
C ILE A 14 12.73 -24.05 -9.68
N ASN A 15 13.80 -23.89 -10.43
CA ASN A 15 14.40 -22.58 -10.67
C ASN A 15 13.48 -21.71 -11.52
N ASP A 16 12.88 -22.24 -12.57
CA ASP A 16 11.90 -21.53 -13.39
C ASP A 16 10.61 -21.25 -12.61
N ALA A 17 10.19 -22.16 -11.75
CA ALA A 17 9.05 -21.95 -10.87
C ALA A 17 9.30 -20.79 -9.89
N LEU A 18 10.49 -20.73 -9.32
CA LEU A 18 10.92 -19.65 -8.43
C LEU A 18 10.96 -18.31 -9.19
N GLU A 19 11.56 -18.25 -10.39
CA GLU A 19 11.58 -17.05 -11.20
C GLU A 19 10.18 -16.54 -11.54
N LYS A 20 9.27 -17.43 -11.93
CA LYS A 20 7.87 -17.07 -12.17
C LYS A 20 7.17 -16.51 -10.95
N ALA A 21 7.42 -17.07 -9.77
CA ALA A 21 6.87 -16.56 -8.51
C ALA A 21 7.37 -15.14 -8.22
N VAL A 22 8.68 -14.90 -8.40
CA VAL A 22 9.29 -13.57 -8.20
C VAL A 22 8.76 -12.56 -9.21
N GLU A 23 8.68 -12.92 -10.49
CA GLU A 23 8.11 -12.05 -11.54
C GLU A 23 6.65 -11.69 -11.24
N LYS A 24 5.86 -12.65 -10.78
CA LYS A 24 4.47 -12.41 -10.39
C LYS A 24 4.38 -11.43 -9.21
N ALA A 25 5.24 -11.59 -8.20
CA ALA A 25 5.31 -10.67 -7.06
C ALA A 25 5.70 -9.25 -7.50
N VAL A 26 6.70 -9.11 -8.36
CA VAL A 26 7.12 -7.83 -8.92
C VAL A 26 5.98 -7.13 -9.66
N ALA A 27 5.24 -7.87 -10.49
CA ALA A 27 4.08 -7.33 -11.21
C ALA A 27 2.95 -6.93 -10.26
N GLU A 28 2.66 -7.76 -9.25
CA GLU A 28 1.60 -7.50 -8.26
C GLU A 28 1.90 -6.29 -7.37
N LEU A 29 3.17 -6.15 -6.95
CA LEU A 29 3.62 -5.05 -6.10
C LEU A 29 3.90 -3.77 -6.88
N GLY A 30 4.11 -3.84 -8.19
CA GLY A 30 4.50 -2.69 -9.00
C GLY A 30 5.89 -2.13 -8.66
N LEU A 31 6.77 -2.95 -8.07
CA LEU A 31 8.11 -2.56 -7.66
C LEU A 31 9.17 -3.07 -8.64
N ALA A 32 10.34 -2.45 -8.64
CA ALA A 32 11.49 -2.99 -9.35
C ALA A 32 12.02 -4.25 -8.65
N ARG A 33 12.60 -5.18 -9.43
CA ARG A 33 13.16 -6.43 -8.87
C ARG A 33 14.24 -6.18 -7.82
N GLU A 34 15.01 -5.12 -7.98
CA GLU A 34 16.08 -4.71 -7.07
C GLU A 34 15.57 -4.18 -5.72
N ALA A 35 14.29 -3.79 -5.68
CA ALA A 35 13.63 -3.29 -4.47
C ALA A 35 13.05 -4.39 -3.56
N ILE A 36 13.18 -5.64 -3.97
CA ILE A 36 12.67 -6.80 -3.24
C ILE A 36 13.78 -7.76 -2.86
N THR A 37 13.57 -8.48 -1.76
CA THR A 37 14.32 -9.69 -1.41
C THR A 37 13.35 -10.84 -1.29
N TYR A 38 13.81 -12.07 -1.48
CA TYR A 38 12.91 -13.22 -1.41
C TYR A 38 13.60 -14.45 -0.85
N GLU A 39 12.79 -15.35 -0.32
CA GLU A 39 13.23 -16.67 0.13
C GLU A 39 12.23 -17.75 -0.31
N LEU A 40 12.75 -18.93 -0.64
CA LEU A 40 11.93 -20.08 -0.92
C LEU A 40 11.45 -20.70 0.39
N ILE A 41 10.13 -20.69 0.63
CA ILE A 41 9.55 -21.21 1.88
C ILE A 41 8.96 -22.62 1.72
N ASP A 42 8.56 -23.00 0.52
CA ASP A 42 8.05 -24.33 0.23
C ASP A 42 8.23 -24.68 -1.25
N GLN A 43 8.29 -25.96 -1.55
CA GLN A 43 8.29 -26.46 -2.92
C GLN A 43 7.46 -27.75 -2.99
N LYS A 44 6.61 -27.82 -4.01
CA LYS A 44 5.73 -28.96 -4.25
C LYS A 44 6.05 -29.57 -5.60
N LYS A 45 6.02 -30.89 -5.65
CA LYS A 45 6.10 -31.63 -6.90
C LYS A 45 4.69 -32.03 -7.29
N ASN A 46 4.24 -31.59 -8.44
CA ASN A 46 2.94 -31.94 -8.99
C ASN A 46 3.11 -33.09 -9.98
N GLY A 47 2.16 -33.99 -10.02
CA GLY A 47 2.14 -35.11 -10.95
C GLY A 47 2.56 -36.48 -10.37
N PHE A 48 2.36 -37.52 -11.19
CA PHE A 48 2.63 -38.91 -10.83
C PHE A 48 4.13 -39.24 -11.04
N LEU A 49 4.78 -39.85 -10.06
CA LEU A 49 6.20 -40.22 -10.05
C LEU A 49 7.19 -39.03 -10.22
N GLY A 50 6.80 -37.83 -9.85
CA GLY A 50 7.67 -36.65 -9.97
C GLY A 50 7.91 -36.14 -11.40
N LEU A 51 7.09 -36.60 -12.36
CA LEU A 51 7.14 -36.21 -13.77
C LEU A 51 6.31 -34.95 -14.11
N GLY A 52 5.60 -34.39 -13.15
CA GLY A 52 4.79 -33.18 -13.32
C GLY A 52 5.55 -31.88 -13.06
N ASP A 53 4.85 -30.78 -13.23
CA ASP A 53 5.37 -29.46 -12.92
C ASP A 53 5.69 -29.31 -11.43
N LYS A 54 6.64 -28.45 -11.13
CA LYS A 54 7.03 -28.09 -9.76
C LYS A 54 6.49 -26.74 -9.40
N THR A 55 6.01 -26.60 -8.16
CA THR A 55 5.54 -25.33 -7.62
C THR A 55 6.51 -24.85 -6.55
N ALA A 56 6.97 -23.60 -6.70
CA ALA A 56 7.74 -22.90 -5.69
C ALA A 56 6.83 -21.91 -4.96
N VAL A 57 6.85 -21.95 -3.63
CA VAL A 57 6.21 -20.93 -2.79
C VAL A 57 7.32 -20.02 -2.27
N VAL A 58 7.25 -18.77 -2.64
CA VAL A 58 8.28 -17.77 -2.38
C VAL A 58 7.72 -16.66 -1.50
N ARG A 59 8.41 -16.38 -0.41
CA ARG A 59 8.13 -15.20 0.39
C ARG A 59 8.97 -14.03 -0.12
N VAL A 60 8.28 -13.01 -0.56
CA VAL A 60 8.90 -11.79 -1.09
C VAL A 60 8.78 -10.68 -0.06
N PHE A 61 9.93 -10.16 0.39
CA PHE A 61 10.01 -9.03 1.30
C PHE A 61 10.22 -7.76 0.49
N TYR A 62 9.53 -6.70 0.89
CA TYR A 62 9.63 -5.40 0.26
C TYR A 62 9.44 -4.27 1.27
N GLU A 63 10.00 -3.12 0.95
CA GLU A 63 9.74 -1.90 1.69
C GLU A 63 8.63 -1.14 0.96
N ALA A 64 7.52 -0.94 1.65
CA ALA A 64 6.44 -0.13 1.12
C ALA A 64 6.87 1.34 1.11
N GLY A 65 6.79 2.00 -0.04
CA GLY A 65 6.97 3.44 -0.14
C GLY A 65 5.96 4.22 0.71
N ALA A 66 6.21 5.49 0.96
CA ALA A 66 5.36 6.32 1.80
C ALA A 66 3.93 6.44 1.26
N ALA A 67 3.76 6.54 -0.07
CA ALA A 67 2.45 6.54 -0.71
C ALA A 67 1.67 5.26 -0.42
N SER A 68 2.31 4.10 -0.57
CA SER A 68 1.68 2.80 -0.32
C SER A 68 1.30 2.62 1.15
N ARG A 69 2.16 3.01 2.09
CA ARG A 69 1.85 2.99 3.52
C ARG A 69 0.66 3.89 3.86
N THR A 70 0.62 5.07 3.26
CA THR A 70 -0.48 6.04 3.42
C THR A 70 -1.80 5.46 2.90
N GLU A 71 -1.79 4.90 1.69
CA GLU A 71 -2.96 4.28 1.09
C GLU A 71 -3.52 3.14 1.94
N ASN A 72 -2.65 2.22 2.36
CA ASN A 72 -3.04 1.07 3.17
C ASN A 72 -3.62 1.49 4.53
N PHE A 73 -3.02 2.48 5.18
CA PHE A 73 -3.52 3.00 6.44
C PHE A 73 -4.90 3.64 6.29
N LEU A 74 -5.08 4.49 5.28
CA LEU A 74 -6.35 5.17 5.03
C LEU A 74 -7.45 4.20 4.62
N LYS A 75 -7.17 3.21 3.77
CA LYS A 75 -8.12 2.15 3.41
C LYS A 75 -8.63 1.42 4.66
N GLY A 76 -7.72 0.98 5.52
CA GLY A 76 -8.09 0.30 6.77
C GLY A 76 -8.88 1.19 7.73
N LEU A 77 -8.54 2.47 7.83
CA LEU A 77 -9.26 3.42 8.67
C LEU A 77 -10.68 3.66 8.14
N PHE A 78 -10.83 3.94 6.86
CA PHE A 78 -12.14 4.23 6.25
C PHE A 78 -13.06 3.00 6.27
N GLU A 79 -12.51 1.81 6.08
CA GLU A 79 -13.25 0.56 6.24
C GLU A 79 -13.84 0.43 7.65
N ARG A 80 -13.04 0.72 8.69
CA ARG A 80 -13.50 0.69 10.09
C ARG A 80 -14.49 1.79 10.44
N MET A 81 -14.39 2.93 9.77
CA MET A 81 -15.35 4.02 9.90
C MET A 81 -16.64 3.77 9.10
N SER A 82 -16.69 2.73 8.27
CA SER A 82 -17.78 2.43 7.33
C SER A 82 -18.05 3.59 6.35
N VAL A 83 -16.99 4.23 5.89
CA VAL A 83 -17.05 5.31 4.91
C VAL A 83 -16.32 4.89 3.63
N GLN A 84 -16.77 5.42 2.51
CA GLN A 84 -16.15 5.20 1.20
C GLN A 84 -15.59 6.51 0.65
N ALA A 85 -14.36 6.43 0.16
CA ALA A 85 -13.70 7.54 -0.49
C ALA A 85 -12.76 7.04 -1.58
N ASP A 86 -12.76 7.72 -2.70
CA ASP A 86 -11.73 7.58 -3.71
C ASP A 86 -10.52 8.39 -3.29
N MET A 87 -9.34 7.82 -3.45
CA MET A 87 -8.09 8.44 -3.04
C MET A 87 -7.18 8.63 -4.25
N LYS A 88 -6.74 9.85 -4.45
CA LYS A 88 -5.64 10.17 -5.35
C LYS A 88 -4.42 10.47 -4.50
N ILE A 89 -3.34 9.71 -4.68
CA ILE A 89 -2.13 9.84 -3.90
C ILE A 89 -0.97 10.22 -4.81
N GLU A 90 -0.28 11.29 -4.47
CA GLU A 90 0.90 11.78 -5.18
C GLU A 90 2.06 11.83 -4.19
N GLU A 91 3.17 11.18 -4.54
CA GLU A 91 4.39 11.18 -3.73
C GLU A 91 5.43 12.08 -4.40
N GLU A 92 5.92 13.03 -3.64
CA GLU A 92 7.06 13.87 -3.97
C GLU A 92 8.16 13.64 -2.94
N GLU A 93 9.35 14.13 -3.18
CA GLU A 93 10.46 13.96 -2.25
C GLU A 93 10.11 14.49 -0.85
N GLY A 94 10.01 13.56 0.11
CA GLY A 94 9.70 13.86 1.51
C GLY A 94 8.25 14.25 1.80
N ARG A 95 7.33 14.06 0.82
CA ARG A 95 5.94 14.45 0.98
C ARG A 95 4.98 13.51 0.25
N VAL A 96 3.87 13.21 0.90
CA VAL A 96 2.73 12.50 0.31
C VAL A 96 1.50 13.42 0.35
N ASN A 97 0.92 13.67 -0.80
CA ASN A 97 -0.32 14.42 -0.94
C ASN A 97 -1.47 13.48 -1.26
N VAL A 98 -2.54 13.53 -0.48
CA VAL A 98 -3.74 12.74 -0.67
C VAL A 98 -4.92 13.64 -0.94
N THR A 99 -5.64 13.37 -2.01
CA THR A 99 -6.92 14.02 -2.33
C THR A 99 -8.03 12.98 -2.20
N LEU A 100 -9.04 13.29 -1.40
CA LEU A 100 -10.19 12.43 -1.15
C LEU A 100 -11.42 12.96 -1.87
N GLU A 101 -12.15 12.05 -2.49
CA GLU A 101 -13.42 12.36 -3.18
C GLU A 101 -14.45 11.27 -2.86
N GLY A 102 -15.73 11.63 -2.87
CA GLY A 102 -16.81 10.68 -2.69
C GLY A 102 -18.01 11.23 -1.92
N ASP A 103 -19.01 10.39 -1.72
CA ASP A 103 -20.28 10.77 -1.09
C ASP A 103 -20.18 10.93 0.44
N ASP A 104 -19.21 10.29 1.07
CA ASP A 104 -19.02 10.30 2.53
C ASP A 104 -18.09 11.41 3.02
N MET A 105 -17.77 12.38 2.17
CA MET A 105 -16.82 13.46 2.52
C MET A 105 -17.27 14.27 3.73
N GLY A 106 -18.58 14.45 3.94
CA GLY A 106 -19.08 15.13 5.12
C GLY A 106 -18.66 14.47 6.44
N ILE A 107 -18.64 13.14 6.46
CA ILE A 107 -18.19 12.35 7.63
C ILE A 107 -16.67 12.46 7.81
N ILE A 108 -15.93 12.37 6.73
CA ILE A 108 -14.45 12.42 6.73
C ILE A 108 -13.94 13.81 7.11
N ILE A 109 -14.58 14.86 6.62
CA ILE A 109 -14.24 16.26 6.95
C ILE A 109 -14.61 16.54 8.40
N GLY A 110 -15.83 16.16 8.80
CA GLY A 110 -16.36 16.42 10.12
C GLY A 110 -16.67 17.89 10.35
N ARG A 111 -17.00 18.21 11.59
CA ARG A 111 -17.35 19.55 12.00
C ARG A 111 -16.14 20.49 11.91
N ARG A 112 -16.23 21.54 11.11
CA ARG A 112 -15.15 22.52 10.90
C ARG A 112 -13.83 21.95 10.38
N GLY A 113 -13.87 20.75 9.79
CA GLY A 113 -12.67 20.06 9.32
C GLY A 113 -11.86 19.37 10.44
N GLU A 114 -12.38 19.25 11.62
CA GLU A 114 -11.66 18.66 12.77
C GLU A 114 -11.37 17.18 12.57
N THR A 115 -12.29 16.43 11.95
CA THR A 115 -12.07 15.02 11.65
C THR A 115 -11.00 14.86 10.58
N LEU A 116 -11.02 15.66 9.54
CA LEU A 116 -10.00 15.63 8.49
C LEU A 116 -8.61 15.96 9.03
N ASP A 117 -8.51 16.95 9.92
CA ASP A 117 -7.24 17.30 10.57
C ASP A 117 -6.74 16.18 11.48
N ALA A 118 -7.64 15.52 12.21
CA ALA A 118 -7.30 14.34 13.03
C ALA A 118 -6.84 13.15 12.17
N ILE A 119 -7.53 12.87 11.08
CA ILE A 119 -7.13 11.81 10.13
C ILE A 119 -5.74 12.10 9.56
N GLN A 120 -5.47 13.33 9.16
CA GLN A 120 -4.14 13.72 8.67
C GLN A 120 -3.05 13.49 9.73
N TYR A 121 -3.31 13.87 10.96
CA TYR A 121 -2.36 13.72 12.06
C TYR A 121 -2.03 12.26 12.36
N ILE A 122 -3.04 11.41 12.54
CA ILE A 122 -2.81 9.98 12.83
C ILE A 122 -2.21 9.24 11.63
N THR A 123 -2.54 9.63 10.40
CA THR A 123 -1.94 9.07 9.19
C THR A 123 -0.45 9.39 9.15
N ALA A 124 -0.06 10.63 9.42
CA ALA A 124 1.34 11.03 9.48
C ALA A 124 2.12 10.25 10.56
N LEU A 125 1.53 10.03 11.73
CA LEU A 125 2.13 9.20 12.77
C LEU A 125 2.32 7.74 12.32
N ALA A 126 1.31 7.15 11.71
CA ALA A 126 1.35 5.77 11.24
C ALA A 126 2.37 5.58 10.12
N VAL A 127 2.42 6.49 9.15
CA VAL A 127 3.32 6.42 7.99
C VAL A 127 4.78 6.59 8.39
N ASN A 128 5.06 7.42 9.39
CA ASN A 128 6.42 7.71 9.85
C ASN A 128 6.93 6.76 10.95
N ARG A 129 6.08 5.85 11.43
CA ARG A 129 6.47 4.93 12.50
C ARG A 129 7.58 3.99 12.06
N GLY A 130 8.72 4.05 12.75
CA GLY A 130 9.88 3.22 12.47
C GLY A 130 10.71 3.63 11.25
N GLU A 131 10.41 4.78 10.67
CA GLU A 131 11.15 5.32 9.50
C GLU A 131 12.27 6.27 9.96
N GLU A 132 13.42 6.18 9.29
CA GLU A 132 14.54 7.08 9.55
C GLU A 132 14.31 8.50 9.00
N LYS A 133 13.64 8.58 7.84
CA LYS A 133 13.33 9.84 7.18
C LYS A 133 11.87 10.21 7.39
N PHE A 134 11.63 11.40 7.92
CA PHE A 134 10.29 11.93 8.10
C PHE A 134 9.65 12.28 6.76
N VAL A 135 8.41 11.84 6.56
CA VAL A 135 7.59 12.16 5.40
C VAL A 135 6.40 13.00 5.85
N LYS A 136 6.21 14.14 5.22
CA LYS A 136 5.05 14.99 5.45
C LYS A 136 3.84 14.41 4.72
N VAL A 137 2.74 14.21 5.43
CA VAL A 137 1.47 13.77 4.85
C VAL A 137 0.49 14.93 4.86
N ALA A 138 -0.07 15.25 3.70
CA ALA A 138 -1.11 16.25 3.55
C ALA A 138 -2.35 15.59 2.95
N ILE A 139 -3.48 15.70 3.63
CA ILE A 139 -4.76 15.15 3.19
C ILE A 139 -5.74 16.29 2.96
N ASN A 140 -6.33 16.32 1.77
CA ASN A 140 -7.32 17.31 1.39
C ASN A 140 -8.55 16.60 0.78
N SER A 141 -9.65 17.29 0.76
CA SER A 141 -10.92 16.83 0.19
C SER A 141 -11.49 17.89 -0.73
N GLU A 142 -11.52 17.62 -2.03
CA GLU A 142 -12.22 18.43 -3.06
C GLU A 142 -12.12 19.95 -2.84
N ASN A 143 -10.92 20.47 -2.58
CA ASN A 143 -10.68 21.89 -2.31
C ASN A 143 -11.41 22.42 -1.05
N TYR A 144 -11.76 21.56 -0.10
CA TYR A 144 -12.45 21.95 1.13
C TYR A 144 -11.70 23.05 1.89
N ARG A 145 -10.38 22.93 2.01
CA ARG A 145 -9.56 23.91 2.74
C ARG A 145 -9.60 25.28 2.07
N GLU A 146 -9.54 25.32 0.74
CA GLU A 146 -9.63 26.54 -0.05
C GLU A 146 -11.01 27.20 0.09
N LYS A 147 -12.08 26.43 -0.05
CA LYS A 147 -13.46 26.90 0.14
C LYS A 147 -13.68 27.44 1.55
N ARG A 148 -13.11 26.80 2.57
CA ARG A 148 -13.22 27.26 3.95
C ARG A 148 -12.51 28.60 4.16
N GLU A 149 -11.33 28.79 3.58
CA GLU A 149 -10.61 30.07 3.65
C GLU A 149 -11.39 31.20 2.99
N GLU A 150 -12.08 30.94 1.88
CA GLU A 150 -12.97 31.90 1.25
C GLU A 150 -14.15 32.31 2.14
N TYR A 151 -14.72 31.36 2.87
CA TYR A 151 -15.83 31.63 3.81
C TYR A 151 -15.41 32.44 5.04
N LEU A 152 -14.16 32.41 5.43
CA LEU A 152 -13.61 33.11 6.59
C LEU A 152 -13.10 34.53 6.27
N LYS A 153 -13.07 34.91 4.99
CA LYS A 153 -12.75 36.26 4.54
C LYS A 153 -14.02 37.13 4.45
#